data_2fb0153fd9f89bd5e62a511b5d3b2bee
#
_entry.id   2fb0153fd9f89bd5e62a511b5d3b2bee
#
_cell.length_a   1.000
_cell.length_b   1.000
_cell.length_c   1.000
_cell.angle_alpha   90.00
_cell.angle_beta   90.00
_cell.angle_gamma   90.00
#
_symmetry.space_group_name_H-M   'P 1'
#
loop_
_entity.id
_entity.type
_entity.pdbx_description
1 polymer ?
#
loop_
_entity_poly.entity_id
_entity_poly.type
_entity_poly.pdbx_seq_one_letter_code
_entity_poly.pdbx_strand_id
1 'polypeptide(L)'
;MEAFTDDIEKVLIPEVEIQAKLAEMGEKITADYRDRSLLLVGVLKGAFVVMADLARHIDLPLQFDFMAVSSYGAATKTSGVVRILKDLDHDLRDRDVLVVEDIVDSGLTLKYLLKNLAGRKPATLEVAALLRKEGIQQVPLDVRYVGFDIPNEFVVGYGLDYAEKYRNLPFIGMLKPSAYAS
;
A
#
# COMPACT_ATOMS: atom_id res chain seq x y z
N MET A 1 -4.70 23.89 -3.73
CA MET A 1 -4.99 22.61 -4.43
C MET A 1 -5.60 22.79 -5.82
N GLU A 2 -5.80 24.01 -6.28
CA GLU A 2 -6.37 24.32 -7.63
C GLU A 2 -5.50 23.78 -8.79
N ALA A 3 -4.19 23.65 -8.60
CA ALA A 3 -3.25 23.27 -9.68
C ALA A 3 -3.44 21.85 -10.26
N PHE A 4 -4.21 20.96 -9.59
CA PHE A 4 -4.42 19.57 -10.04
C PHE A 4 -5.89 19.25 -10.31
N THR A 5 -6.81 20.15 -9.99
CA THR A 5 -8.25 19.91 -10.17
C THR A 5 -8.64 19.73 -11.62
N ASP A 6 -7.90 20.36 -12.54
CA ASP A 6 -8.18 20.26 -13.97
C ASP A 6 -7.86 18.87 -14.55
N ASP A 7 -6.93 18.12 -13.97
CA ASP A 7 -6.54 16.77 -14.41
C ASP A 7 -7.42 15.67 -13.80
N ILE A 8 -8.14 15.96 -12.71
CA ILE A 8 -8.99 14.99 -12.01
C ILE A 8 -10.38 14.96 -12.65
N GLU A 9 -10.78 13.79 -13.11
CA GLU A 9 -12.12 13.55 -13.64
C GLU A 9 -13.15 13.42 -12.50
N LYS A 10 -12.79 12.63 -11.50
CA LYS A 10 -13.67 12.29 -10.37
C LYS A 10 -12.87 11.98 -9.12
N VAL A 11 -13.33 12.48 -7.99
CA VAL A 11 -12.89 12.01 -6.67
C VAL A 11 -13.62 10.70 -6.39
N LEU A 12 -12.85 9.60 -6.26
CA LEU A 12 -13.39 8.27 -5.98
C LEU A 12 -13.62 8.06 -4.49
N ILE A 13 -12.62 8.44 -3.67
CA ILE A 13 -12.70 8.34 -2.20
C ILE A 13 -12.18 9.67 -1.63
N PRO A 14 -13.03 10.45 -0.96
CA PRO A 14 -12.64 11.71 -0.36
C PRO A 14 -11.79 11.49 0.91
N GLU A 15 -11.00 12.50 1.27
CA GLU A 15 -10.10 12.48 2.43
C GLU A 15 -10.80 12.03 3.72
N VAL A 16 -11.99 12.55 3.97
CA VAL A 16 -12.75 12.24 5.20
C VAL A 16 -13.06 10.74 5.32
N GLU A 17 -13.37 10.08 4.21
CA GLU A 17 -13.63 8.64 4.20
C GLU A 17 -12.34 7.83 4.40
N ILE A 18 -11.23 8.28 3.81
CA ILE A 18 -9.91 7.67 4.01
C ILE A 18 -9.53 7.72 5.48
N GLN A 19 -9.63 8.90 6.11
CA GLN A 19 -9.27 9.06 7.52
C GLN A 19 -10.15 8.22 8.44
N ALA A 20 -11.45 8.16 8.20
CA ALA A 20 -12.37 7.31 8.96
C ALA A 20 -12.01 5.82 8.82
N LYS A 21 -11.66 5.38 7.61
CA LYS A 21 -11.26 3.99 7.35
C LYS A 21 -9.93 3.64 8.01
N LEU A 22 -8.95 4.55 7.99
CA LEU A 22 -7.67 4.34 8.66
C LEU A 22 -7.83 4.27 10.18
N ALA A 23 -8.73 5.05 10.77
CA ALA A 23 -9.06 4.96 12.19
C ALA A 23 -9.66 3.57 12.53
N GLU A 24 -10.64 3.10 11.76
CA GLU A 24 -11.22 1.75 11.90
C GLU A 24 -10.15 0.64 11.80
N MET A 25 -9.27 0.73 10.79
CA MET A 25 -8.18 -0.22 10.60
C MET A 25 -7.19 -0.18 11.78
N GLY A 26 -6.83 1.02 12.25
CA GLY A 26 -5.91 1.21 13.37
C GLY A 26 -6.43 0.62 14.68
N GLU A 27 -7.72 0.82 14.98
CA GLU A 27 -8.38 0.20 16.15
C GLU A 27 -8.33 -1.33 16.07
N LYS A 28 -8.63 -1.90 14.90
CA LYS A 28 -8.59 -3.35 14.68
C LYS A 28 -7.19 -3.92 14.83
N ILE A 29 -6.18 -3.25 14.23
CA ILE A 29 -4.77 -3.65 14.36
C ILE A 29 -4.33 -3.56 15.83
N THR A 30 -4.70 -2.49 16.55
CA THR A 30 -4.41 -2.35 17.97
C THR A 30 -4.96 -3.51 18.79
N ALA A 31 -6.20 -3.92 18.52
CA ALA A 31 -6.82 -5.05 19.22
C ALA A 31 -6.12 -6.39 18.90
N ASP A 32 -5.82 -6.64 17.62
CA ASP A 32 -5.23 -7.90 17.13
C ASP A 32 -3.76 -8.10 17.59
N TYR A 33 -3.03 -6.99 17.79
CA TYR A 33 -1.62 -7.03 18.22
C TYR A 33 -1.39 -6.52 19.63
N ARG A 34 -2.42 -6.53 20.47
CA ARG A 34 -2.29 -6.16 21.90
C ARG A 34 -1.17 -6.97 22.57
N ASP A 35 -0.36 -6.28 23.35
CA ASP A 35 0.79 -6.84 24.06
C ASP A 35 1.92 -7.43 23.17
N ARG A 36 1.95 -7.04 21.90
CA ARG A 36 2.97 -7.44 20.93
C ARG A 36 3.80 -6.24 20.48
N SER A 37 5.03 -6.53 20.02
CA SER A 37 5.88 -5.54 19.38
C SER A 37 5.70 -5.65 17.86
N LEU A 38 4.98 -4.69 17.26
CA LEU A 38 4.66 -4.70 15.84
C LEU A 38 5.66 -3.89 15.03
N LEU A 39 6.22 -4.51 13.98
CA LEU A 39 7.02 -3.85 12.95
C LEU A 39 6.13 -3.56 11.74
N LEU A 40 5.94 -2.28 11.42
CA LEU A 40 5.31 -1.86 10.16
C LEU A 40 6.38 -1.80 9.07
N VAL A 41 6.11 -2.44 7.94
CA VAL A 41 6.97 -2.43 6.76
C VAL A 41 6.24 -1.74 5.61
N GLY A 42 6.66 -0.54 5.25
CA GLY A 42 6.08 0.21 4.12
C GLY A 42 6.80 -0.10 2.81
N VAL A 43 6.03 -0.30 1.74
CA VAL A 43 6.59 -0.49 0.40
C VAL A 43 6.65 0.85 -0.34
N LEU A 44 7.86 1.37 -0.54
CA LEU A 44 8.10 2.65 -1.19
C LEU A 44 7.89 2.56 -2.72
N LYS A 45 7.37 3.62 -3.37
CA LYS A 45 7.09 4.93 -2.75
C LYS A 45 5.64 5.05 -2.28
N GLY A 46 4.68 4.37 -2.88
CA GLY A 46 3.25 4.64 -2.74
C GLY A 46 2.75 4.57 -1.29
N ALA A 47 3.17 3.57 -0.53
CA ALA A 47 2.66 3.31 0.80
C ALA A 47 3.07 4.31 1.91
N PHE A 48 3.97 5.26 1.64
CA PHE A 48 4.49 6.13 2.70
C PHE A 48 3.39 7.00 3.35
N VAL A 49 2.44 7.51 2.57
CA VAL A 49 1.34 8.34 3.07
C VAL A 49 0.41 7.51 3.93
N VAL A 50 -0.05 6.39 3.39
CA VAL A 50 -0.94 5.45 4.10
C VAL A 50 -0.32 4.99 5.41
N MET A 51 0.95 4.58 5.37
CA MET A 51 1.65 4.07 6.55
C MET A 51 1.80 5.14 7.65
N ALA A 52 2.10 6.38 7.26
CA ALA A 52 2.25 7.49 8.21
C ALA A 52 0.94 7.79 8.93
N ASP A 53 -0.18 7.83 8.20
CA ASP A 53 -1.47 8.13 8.79
C ASP A 53 -2.04 6.92 9.56
N LEU A 54 -1.97 5.71 9.00
CA LEU A 54 -2.41 4.49 9.68
C LEU A 54 -1.71 4.29 11.04
N ALA A 55 -0.39 4.50 11.07
CA ALA A 55 0.40 4.34 12.30
C ALA A 55 -0.06 5.25 13.44
N ARG A 56 -0.60 6.42 13.14
CA ARG A 56 -1.10 7.38 14.14
C ARG A 56 -2.43 6.95 14.76
N HIS A 57 -3.12 5.99 14.15
CA HIS A 57 -4.34 5.38 14.65
C HIS A 57 -4.11 4.04 15.38
N ILE A 58 -2.87 3.55 15.42
CA ILE A 58 -2.51 2.32 16.14
C ILE A 58 -1.97 2.69 17.52
N ASP A 59 -2.68 2.30 18.57
CA ASP A 59 -2.30 2.55 19.97
C ASP A 59 -1.43 1.41 20.53
N LEU A 60 -0.25 1.23 19.91
CA LEU A 60 0.78 0.27 20.30
C LEU A 60 2.17 0.89 20.10
N PRO A 61 3.20 0.42 20.85
CA PRO A 61 4.57 0.71 20.50
C PRO A 61 4.91 0.13 19.13
N LEU A 62 5.18 1.00 18.14
CA LEU A 62 5.47 0.61 16.77
C LEU A 62 6.95 0.80 16.44
N GLN A 63 7.45 -0.09 15.60
CA GLN A 63 8.69 0.10 14.86
C GLN A 63 8.39 0.21 13.36
N PHE A 64 9.26 0.88 12.63
CA PHE A 64 9.06 1.17 11.22
C PHE A 64 10.26 0.72 10.41
N ASP A 65 10.00 0.17 9.24
CA ASP A 65 11.01 -0.11 8.23
C ASP A 65 10.42 0.07 6.83
N PHE A 66 11.27 0.16 5.83
CA PHE A 66 10.85 0.41 4.47
C PHE A 66 11.58 -0.51 3.50
N MET A 67 10.84 -0.99 2.51
CA MET A 67 11.40 -1.64 1.32
C MET A 67 11.13 -0.78 0.09
N ALA A 68 12.04 -0.82 -0.87
CA ALA A 68 11.80 -0.28 -2.19
C ALA A 68 12.02 -1.38 -3.22
N VAL A 69 11.07 -1.52 -4.12
CA VAL A 69 11.11 -2.50 -5.21
C VAL A 69 10.82 -1.85 -6.54
N SER A 70 11.39 -2.39 -7.60
CA SER A 70 10.99 -2.06 -8.97
C SER A 70 10.52 -3.33 -9.67
N SER A 71 9.39 -3.22 -10.38
CA SER A 71 9.02 -4.22 -11.38
C SER A 71 9.99 -4.10 -12.55
N TYR A 72 10.71 -5.16 -12.88
CA TYR A 72 11.63 -5.15 -14.01
C TYR A 72 10.83 -5.20 -15.32
N GLY A 73 10.94 -4.11 -16.11
CA GLY A 73 10.41 -4.01 -17.47
C GLY A 73 9.02 -3.40 -17.58
N ALA A 74 8.96 -2.09 -17.80
CA ALA A 74 7.76 -1.38 -18.28
C ALA A 74 7.27 -1.88 -19.66
N ALA A 75 7.98 -2.82 -20.29
CA ALA A 75 7.71 -3.32 -21.65
C ALA A 75 7.14 -4.74 -21.73
N THR A 76 7.12 -5.54 -20.65
CA THR A 76 6.58 -6.91 -20.75
C THR A 76 5.76 -7.26 -19.49
N LYS A 77 4.46 -7.36 -19.68
CA LYS A 77 3.44 -7.71 -18.68
C LYS A 77 3.56 -9.11 -18.04
N THR A 78 4.67 -9.82 -18.17
CA THR A 78 4.69 -11.27 -17.91
C THR A 78 5.86 -11.84 -17.12
N SER A 79 6.89 -11.08 -16.74
CA SER A 79 8.07 -11.73 -16.12
C SER A 79 7.98 -11.92 -14.61
N GLY A 80 7.13 -11.19 -13.88
CA GLY A 80 7.04 -11.31 -12.43
C GLY A 80 8.35 -11.07 -11.65
N VAL A 81 9.41 -10.62 -12.35
CA VAL A 81 10.72 -10.37 -11.75
C VAL A 81 10.67 -9.04 -11.03
N VAL A 82 10.83 -9.09 -9.72
CA VAL A 82 10.91 -7.93 -8.83
C VAL A 82 12.34 -7.76 -8.39
N ARG A 83 12.87 -6.54 -8.51
CA ARG A 83 14.19 -6.18 -7.99
C ARG A 83 14.03 -5.39 -6.70
N ILE A 84 14.67 -5.83 -5.63
CA ILE A 84 14.76 -5.08 -4.38
C ILE A 84 15.82 -3.99 -4.56
N LEU A 85 15.40 -2.73 -4.43
CA LEU A 85 16.27 -1.54 -4.52
C LEU A 85 16.76 -1.10 -3.15
N LYS A 86 15.91 -1.18 -2.13
CA LYS A 86 16.23 -1.03 -0.71
C LYS A 86 15.65 -2.20 0.06
N ASP A 87 16.48 -2.87 0.83
CA ASP A 87 16.05 -3.92 1.75
C ASP A 87 15.81 -3.37 3.15
N LEU A 88 15.21 -4.17 4.01
CA LEU A 88 14.95 -3.85 5.42
C LEU A 88 16.25 -3.69 6.19
N ASP A 89 16.22 -2.77 7.15
CA ASP A 89 17.32 -2.56 8.09
C ASP A 89 17.21 -3.48 9.33
N HIS A 90 15.98 -4.01 9.59
CA HIS A 90 15.69 -4.89 10.73
C HIS A 90 15.75 -6.38 10.36
N ASP A 91 16.22 -7.21 11.29
CA ASP A 91 15.97 -8.66 11.25
C ASP A 91 14.50 -8.93 11.58
N LEU A 92 13.87 -9.81 10.80
CA LEU A 92 12.45 -10.15 10.97
C LEU A 92 12.23 -11.37 11.85
N ARG A 93 13.26 -12.11 12.21
CA ARG A 93 13.15 -13.36 12.96
C ARG A 93 12.35 -13.15 14.25
N ASP A 94 11.34 -14.00 14.44
CA ASP A 94 10.46 -14.02 15.60
C ASP A 94 9.70 -12.70 15.88
N ARG A 95 9.57 -11.82 14.87
CA ARG A 95 8.85 -10.55 14.97
C ARG A 95 7.46 -10.63 14.37
N ASP A 96 6.55 -9.84 14.93
CA ASP A 96 5.26 -9.59 14.30
C ASP A 96 5.45 -8.49 13.25
N VAL A 97 5.14 -8.81 11.98
CA VAL A 97 5.36 -7.93 10.82
C VAL A 97 4.05 -7.65 10.10
N LEU A 98 3.75 -6.38 9.89
CA LEU A 98 2.62 -5.92 9.08
C LEU A 98 3.15 -5.12 7.90
N VAL A 99 3.01 -5.68 6.70
CA VAL A 99 3.32 -4.99 5.44
C VAL A 99 2.20 -4.03 5.11
N VAL A 100 2.54 -2.78 4.83
CA VAL A 100 1.59 -1.72 4.46
C VAL A 100 1.77 -1.37 3.00
N GLU A 101 0.67 -1.47 2.24
CA GLU A 101 0.57 -1.14 0.82
C GLU A 101 -0.46 -0.05 0.58
N ASP A 102 -0.23 0.77 -0.42
CA ASP A 102 -1.21 1.73 -0.92
C ASP A 102 -2.32 1.03 -1.71
N ILE A 103 -1.93 0.13 -2.61
CA ILE A 103 -2.86 -0.60 -3.47
C ILE A 103 -2.40 -2.02 -3.78
N VAL A 104 -3.33 -2.96 -3.71
CA VAL A 104 -3.18 -4.31 -4.25
C VAL A 104 -3.86 -4.37 -5.62
N ASP A 105 -3.05 -4.46 -6.67
CA ASP A 105 -3.46 -4.61 -8.05
C ASP A 105 -3.43 -6.11 -8.45
N SER A 106 -2.59 -6.54 -9.38
CA SER A 106 -2.44 -7.95 -9.76
C SER A 106 -1.98 -8.87 -8.62
N GLY A 107 -1.34 -8.30 -7.62
CA GLY A 107 -0.79 -9.00 -6.47
C GLY A 107 0.57 -9.69 -6.69
N LEU A 108 1.10 -9.68 -7.91
CA LEU A 108 2.36 -10.39 -8.23
C LEU A 108 3.55 -9.86 -7.44
N THR A 109 3.71 -8.54 -7.38
CA THR A 109 4.79 -7.90 -6.63
C THR A 109 4.69 -8.20 -5.14
N LEU A 110 3.50 -8.04 -4.58
CA LEU A 110 3.26 -8.29 -3.16
C LEU A 110 3.50 -9.77 -2.81
N LYS A 111 3.05 -10.70 -3.63
CA LYS A 111 3.33 -12.15 -3.44
C LYS A 111 4.82 -12.45 -3.42
N TYR A 112 5.58 -11.85 -4.33
CA TYR A 112 7.04 -12.00 -4.34
C TYR A 112 7.66 -11.47 -3.03
N LEU A 113 7.24 -10.27 -2.59
CA LEU A 113 7.72 -9.67 -1.35
C LEU A 113 7.39 -10.56 -0.15
N LEU A 114 6.14 -11.00 -0.01
CA LEU A 114 5.72 -11.84 1.10
C LEU A 114 6.49 -13.16 1.14
N LYS A 115 6.78 -13.78 -0.02
CA LYS A 115 7.63 -14.98 -0.09
C LYS A 115 9.06 -14.69 0.39
N ASN A 116 9.63 -13.56 0.03
CA ASN A 116 10.97 -13.14 0.48
C ASN A 116 10.99 -12.91 2.00
N LEU A 117 10.01 -12.16 2.53
CA LEU A 117 9.91 -11.82 3.94
C LEU A 117 9.62 -13.06 4.80
N ALA A 118 8.74 -13.97 4.35
CA ALA A 118 8.47 -15.23 5.03
C ALA A 118 9.72 -16.10 5.20
N GLY A 119 10.63 -16.09 4.21
CA GLY A 119 11.93 -16.76 4.29
C GLY A 119 12.84 -16.25 5.42
N ARG A 120 12.57 -15.06 5.95
CA ARG A 120 13.29 -14.45 7.11
C ARG A 120 12.73 -14.87 8.46
N LYS A 121 11.73 -15.75 8.48
CA LYS A 121 11.12 -16.38 9.66
C LYS A 121 10.53 -15.39 10.68
N PRO A 122 9.66 -14.46 10.26
CA PRO A 122 8.88 -13.66 11.22
C PRO A 122 7.94 -14.55 12.03
N ALA A 123 7.53 -14.09 13.22
CA ALA A 123 6.51 -14.77 14.03
C ALA A 123 5.14 -14.70 13.35
N THR A 124 4.79 -13.51 12.84
CA THR A 124 3.63 -13.30 11.96
C THR A 124 4.00 -12.42 10.78
N LEU A 125 3.34 -12.62 9.66
CA LEU A 125 3.51 -11.79 8.46
C LEU A 125 2.14 -11.56 7.83
N GLU A 126 1.61 -10.36 8.01
CA GLU A 126 0.28 -9.97 7.57
C GLU A 126 0.36 -8.74 6.67
N VAL A 127 -0.73 -8.41 5.99
CA VAL A 127 -0.82 -7.29 5.05
C VAL A 127 -1.97 -6.38 5.43
N ALA A 128 -1.71 -5.07 5.37
CA ALA A 128 -2.69 -4.00 5.36
C ALA A 128 -2.58 -3.23 4.04
N ALA A 129 -3.67 -3.07 3.32
CA ALA A 129 -3.72 -2.28 2.09
C ALA A 129 -4.85 -1.26 2.15
N LEU A 130 -4.58 -0.02 1.73
CA LEU A 130 -5.63 0.99 1.66
C LEU A 130 -6.63 0.62 0.57
N LEU A 131 -6.14 0.23 -0.60
CA LEU A 131 -6.95 -0.12 -1.76
C LEU A 131 -6.70 -1.55 -2.22
N ARG A 132 -7.76 -2.22 -2.65
CA ARG A 132 -7.69 -3.48 -3.39
C ARG A 132 -8.57 -3.40 -4.63
N LYS A 133 -8.01 -3.64 -5.81
CA LYS A 133 -8.79 -3.72 -7.05
C LYS A 133 -9.52 -5.05 -7.13
N GLU A 134 -10.81 -5.02 -7.44
CA GLU A 134 -11.63 -6.23 -7.54
C GLU A 134 -11.37 -6.99 -8.84
N GLY A 135 -11.35 -8.31 -8.74
CA GLY A 135 -11.40 -9.23 -9.89
C GLY A 135 -10.16 -9.28 -10.78
N ILE A 136 -9.07 -8.61 -10.42
CA ILE A 136 -7.85 -8.59 -11.24
C ILE A 136 -6.64 -9.27 -10.60
N GLN A 137 -6.78 -9.79 -9.39
CA GLN A 137 -5.70 -10.54 -8.75
C GLN A 137 -5.37 -11.78 -9.58
N GLN A 138 -4.10 -11.90 -9.97
CA GLN A 138 -3.58 -13.04 -10.73
C GLN A 138 -3.09 -14.18 -9.84
N VAL A 139 -3.00 -13.90 -8.55
CA VAL A 139 -2.47 -14.84 -7.54
C VAL A 139 -3.31 -14.73 -6.27
N PRO A 140 -3.51 -15.84 -5.54
CA PRO A 140 -4.14 -15.78 -4.24
C PRO A 140 -3.25 -15.01 -3.27
N LEU A 141 -3.85 -14.01 -2.61
CA LEU A 141 -3.24 -13.20 -1.57
C LEU A 141 -4.22 -13.09 -0.40
N ASP A 142 -3.72 -13.34 0.80
CA ASP A 142 -4.43 -13.00 2.01
C ASP A 142 -4.03 -11.58 2.43
N VAL A 143 -4.99 -10.66 2.34
CA VAL A 143 -4.83 -9.27 2.79
C VAL A 143 -5.73 -9.10 4.00
N ARG A 144 -5.13 -9.11 5.18
CA ARG A 144 -5.88 -9.15 6.45
C ARG A 144 -6.68 -7.88 6.71
N TYR A 145 -6.11 -6.73 6.37
CA TYR A 145 -6.75 -5.44 6.55
C TYR A 145 -6.89 -4.74 5.20
N VAL A 146 -8.11 -4.59 4.72
CA VAL A 146 -8.42 -3.90 3.47
C VAL A 146 -9.24 -2.66 3.79
N GLY A 147 -8.77 -1.51 3.33
CA GLY A 147 -9.51 -0.26 3.46
C GLY A 147 -10.71 -0.23 2.53
N PHE A 148 -10.47 -0.23 1.23
CA PHE A 148 -11.52 -0.15 0.22
C PHE A 148 -11.28 -1.14 -0.91
N ASP A 149 -12.33 -1.82 -1.32
CA ASP A 149 -12.38 -2.52 -2.60
C ASP A 149 -12.81 -1.52 -3.68
N ILE A 150 -12.05 -1.42 -4.76
CA ILE A 150 -12.30 -0.49 -5.86
C ILE A 150 -12.37 -1.21 -7.20
N PRO A 151 -13.08 -0.67 -8.20
CA PRO A 151 -13.07 -1.21 -9.54
C PRO A 151 -11.68 -1.11 -10.17
N ASN A 152 -11.48 -1.82 -11.30
CA ASN A 152 -10.21 -1.80 -12.03
C ASN A 152 -10.04 -0.49 -12.83
N GLU A 153 -9.93 0.61 -12.10
CA GLU A 153 -9.71 1.95 -12.66
C GLU A 153 -8.28 2.42 -12.36
N PHE A 154 -7.78 3.37 -13.16
CA PHE A 154 -6.51 4.01 -12.89
C PHE A 154 -6.71 5.16 -11.92
N VAL A 155 -6.13 5.02 -10.74
CA VAL A 155 -6.32 5.96 -9.63
C VAL A 155 -5.01 6.61 -9.21
N VAL A 156 -5.10 7.83 -8.71
CA VAL A 156 -3.99 8.64 -8.19
C VAL A 156 -4.37 9.30 -6.86
N GLY A 157 -3.38 9.80 -6.16
CA GLY A 157 -3.55 10.50 -4.89
C GLY A 157 -3.28 9.60 -3.69
N TYR A 158 -3.12 10.22 -2.54
CA TYR A 158 -2.84 9.57 -1.27
C TYR A 158 -1.65 8.60 -1.33
N GLY A 159 -0.56 9.04 -1.96
CA GLY A 159 0.65 8.25 -2.20
C GLY A 159 0.77 7.68 -3.63
N LEU A 160 -0.35 7.39 -4.29
CA LEU A 160 -0.40 6.89 -5.67
C LEU A 160 -0.06 7.98 -6.68
N ASP A 161 0.64 7.61 -7.75
CA ASP A 161 1.10 8.56 -8.75
C ASP A 161 0.74 8.21 -10.19
N TYR A 162 0.86 9.23 -11.02
CA TYR A 162 1.09 9.12 -12.45
C TYR A 162 2.28 10.01 -12.82
N ALA A 163 3.33 9.41 -13.43
CA ALA A 163 4.56 10.10 -13.82
C ALA A 163 5.19 10.95 -12.68
N GLU A 164 5.27 10.38 -11.48
CA GLU A 164 5.78 10.99 -10.24
C GLU A 164 4.97 12.20 -9.74
N LYS A 165 3.74 12.41 -10.24
CA LYS A 165 2.83 13.48 -9.83
C LYS A 165 1.65 12.91 -9.05
N TYR A 166 0.90 13.77 -8.37
CA TYR A 166 -0.37 13.51 -7.66
C TYR A 166 -0.27 12.78 -6.33
N ARG A 167 0.88 12.27 -5.88
CA ARG A 167 1.02 11.57 -4.59
C ARG A 167 0.56 12.40 -3.39
N ASN A 168 0.63 13.73 -3.49
CA ASN A 168 0.28 14.68 -2.44
C ASN A 168 -1.20 15.08 -2.41
N LEU A 169 -2.05 14.53 -3.28
CA LEU A 169 -3.49 14.74 -3.18
C LEU A 169 -4.03 14.04 -1.92
N PRO A 170 -4.90 14.69 -1.13
CA PRO A 170 -5.41 14.12 0.12
C PRO A 170 -6.56 13.11 -0.08
N PHE A 171 -6.93 12.84 -1.32
CA PHE A 171 -8.01 11.94 -1.72
C PHE A 171 -7.53 10.95 -2.78
N ILE A 172 -8.32 9.94 -3.08
CA ILE A 172 -8.15 9.06 -4.24
C ILE A 172 -9.03 9.58 -5.37
N GLY A 173 -8.43 9.84 -6.52
CA GLY A 173 -9.12 10.34 -7.72
C GLY A 173 -8.78 9.57 -8.98
N MET A 174 -9.60 9.75 -9.99
CA MET A 174 -9.38 9.25 -11.35
C MET A 174 -8.90 10.41 -12.21
N LEU A 175 -7.89 10.17 -13.05
CA LEU A 175 -7.41 11.15 -14.00
C LEU A 175 -8.31 11.19 -15.24
N LYS A 176 -8.47 12.39 -15.80
CA LYS A 176 -9.07 12.55 -17.13
C LYS A 176 -8.21 11.84 -18.18
N PRO A 177 -8.81 11.23 -19.22
CA PRO A 177 -8.06 10.63 -20.33
C PRO A 177 -7.03 11.57 -20.96
N SER A 178 -7.31 12.87 -21.02
CA SER A 178 -6.41 13.89 -21.53
C SER A 178 -5.11 14.05 -20.73
N ALA A 179 -5.11 13.65 -19.45
CA ALA A 179 -3.93 13.77 -18.58
C ALA A 179 -2.87 12.70 -18.84
N TYR A 180 -3.24 11.55 -19.49
CA TYR A 180 -2.32 10.45 -19.81
C TYR A 180 -2.31 10.05 -21.29
N ALA A 181 -3.03 10.78 -22.16
CA ALA A 181 -3.10 10.52 -23.59
C ALA A 181 -2.04 11.27 -24.41
N SER A 182 -1.01 11.86 -23.77
CA SER A 182 0.08 12.61 -24.42
C SER A 182 1.36 11.79 -24.54
#